data_f395d82633da2739fdb7c7f929cf207f
#
_entry.id   f395d82633da2739fdb7c7f929cf207f
#
_cell.length_a   1.000
_cell.length_b   1.000
_cell.length_c   1.000
_cell.angle_alpha   90.00
_cell.angle_beta   90.00
_cell.angle_gamma   90.00
#
_symmetry.space_group_name_H-M   'P 1'
#
loop_
_entity.id
_entity.type
_entity.pdbx_description
1 polymer ?
#
loop_
_entity_poly.entity_id
_entity_poly.type
_entity_poly.pdbx_seq_one_letter_code
_entity_poly.pdbx_strand_id
1 'polypeptide(L)'
;MGRILIIGAGGVATVAAHKVCQNPDVFTEVMIASRTESKCQKLAEVLNKKYGTQVRTAQVDADSVDQLVALLSDYKPELVLNLALPYQDLTIMEACLQTGCNYMDTANYEPKDEAHFEYSWQWAYRERFEKAGLTAILGCGFDPGVTSIFTAYAAKHHFDEIQYLDIVDCNAGNHHKAFATNFNPEINIREITQKGLYWENGNYIETEPMEIHKPLTYPGIGPKESYLLHHEEIESLVINYPTIKRARFWMTFGQQYLTYLDVIQNIGMSRIDEVEYKAPKADGTGEETVKIVPLQFLKAVLPNPQDLGENYDGETSIGCRIRGLKKGEEHTYYVYNNCSHQAAYEETGMQGVSYTTGVPAMIGAMMFMKGIWKKPGVFNVEEFDPDPFMEQLNKQGLPWHELHDVDLEL
;
A
#
# COMPACT_ATOMS: atom_id res chain seq x y z
N MET A 1 6.80 -11.42 23.51
CA MET A 1 5.37 -11.11 23.68
C MET A 1 4.99 -10.20 22.55
N GLY A 2 4.02 -10.54 21.70
CA GLY A 2 3.72 -9.79 20.48
C GLY A 2 2.55 -8.82 20.67
N ARG A 3 2.79 -7.65 21.27
CA ARG A 3 1.79 -6.59 21.41
C ARG A 3 1.85 -5.66 20.22
N ILE A 4 0.78 -5.60 19.41
CA ILE A 4 0.67 -4.78 18.21
C ILE A 4 -0.44 -3.74 18.34
N LEU A 5 -0.17 -2.53 17.83
CA LEU A 5 -1.18 -1.50 17.61
C LEU A 5 -1.35 -1.29 16.11
N ILE A 6 -2.55 -1.47 15.60
CA ILE A 6 -2.93 -1.13 14.22
C ILE A 6 -3.59 0.25 14.23
N ILE A 7 -3.03 1.20 13.51
CA ILE A 7 -3.61 2.53 13.30
C ILE A 7 -4.31 2.53 11.94
N GLY A 8 -5.61 2.68 11.95
CA GLY A 8 -6.49 2.60 10.77
C GLY A 8 -7.62 1.59 10.99
N ALA A 9 -8.76 1.81 10.32
CA ALA A 9 -9.92 0.92 10.32
C ALA A 9 -10.57 0.87 8.93
N GLY A 10 -9.73 0.94 7.88
CA GLY A 10 -10.09 0.80 6.47
C GLY A 10 -10.02 -0.65 6.01
N GLY A 11 -10.17 -0.89 4.70
CA GLY A 11 -10.13 -2.23 4.11
C GLY A 11 -8.84 -2.97 4.39
N VAL A 12 -7.69 -2.34 4.16
CA VAL A 12 -6.36 -2.90 4.44
C VAL A 12 -6.20 -3.25 5.92
N ALA A 13 -6.58 -2.33 6.82
CA ALA A 13 -6.52 -2.56 8.28
C ALA A 13 -7.46 -3.70 8.71
N THR A 14 -8.62 -3.85 8.07
CA THR A 14 -9.53 -4.98 8.31
C THR A 14 -8.86 -6.30 7.96
N VAL A 15 -8.26 -6.42 6.78
CA VAL A 15 -7.52 -7.63 6.37
C VAL A 15 -6.36 -7.92 7.31
N ALA A 16 -5.51 -6.92 7.57
CA ALA A 16 -4.36 -7.08 8.47
C ALA A 16 -4.80 -7.54 9.87
N ALA A 17 -5.88 -6.96 10.41
CA ALA A 17 -6.41 -7.37 11.73
C ALA A 17 -6.97 -8.81 11.72
N HIS A 18 -7.64 -9.24 10.64
CA HIS A 18 -8.03 -10.64 10.47
C HIS A 18 -6.81 -11.57 10.51
N LYS A 19 -5.78 -11.26 9.73
CA LYS A 19 -4.54 -12.04 9.66
C LYS A 19 -3.75 -12.03 10.97
N VAL A 20 -3.70 -10.91 11.67
CA VAL A 20 -3.12 -10.82 13.02
C VAL A 20 -3.85 -11.76 13.99
N CYS A 21 -5.18 -11.75 14.00
CA CYS A 21 -5.98 -12.63 14.86
C CYS A 21 -5.89 -14.12 14.48
N GLN A 22 -5.56 -14.46 13.25
CA GLN A 22 -5.29 -15.83 12.80
C GLN A 22 -3.93 -16.37 13.30
N ASN A 23 -3.04 -15.50 13.77
CA ASN A 23 -1.69 -15.86 14.21
C ASN A 23 -1.46 -15.51 15.71
N PRO A 24 -2.27 -16.06 16.66
CA PRO A 24 -2.22 -15.71 18.08
C PRO A 24 -0.91 -16.07 18.76
N ASP A 25 -0.17 -17.04 18.23
CA ASP A 25 1.15 -17.44 18.76
C ASP A 25 2.20 -16.33 18.56
N VAL A 26 1.99 -15.45 17.58
CA VAL A 26 2.86 -14.30 17.28
C VAL A 26 2.32 -13.03 17.92
N PHE A 27 1.02 -12.78 17.77
CA PHE A 27 0.34 -11.57 18.21
C PHE A 27 -0.53 -11.87 19.44
N THR A 28 0.02 -11.64 20.62
CA THR A 28 -0.65 -12.02 21.88
C THR A 28 -1.61 -10.95 22.41
N GLU A 29 -1.39 -9.69 22.06
CA GLU A 29 -2.25 -8.56 22.38
C GLU A 29 -2.42 -7.67 21.15
N VAL A 30 -3.66 -7.35 20.82
CA VAL A 30 -4.02 -6.57 19.62
C VAL A 30 -4.88 -5.38 20.00
N MET A 31 -4.52 -4.21 19.52
CA MET A 31 -5.35 -3.01 19.59
C MET A 31 -5.52 -2.40 18.19
N ILE A 32 -6.72 -1.89 17.91
CA ILE A 32 -7.04 -1.14 16.70
C ILE A 32 -7.45 0.27 17.11
N ALA A 33 -6.84 1.28 16.52
CA ALA A 33 -7.16 2.68 16.79
C ALA A 33 -7.42 3.48 15.52
N SER A 34 -8.36 4.40 15.55
CA SER A 34 -8.64 5.34 14.46
C SER A 34 -9.37 6.57 14.99
N ARG A 35 -9.56 7.59 14.14
CA ARG A 35 -10.36 8.78 14.46
C ARG A 35 -11.84 8.44 14.77
N THR A 36 -12.34 7.36 14.20
CA THR A 36 -13.72 6.88 14.38
C THR A 36 -13.72 5.58 15.17
N GLU A 37 -13.76 5.68 16.48
CA GLU A 37 -13.69 4.52 17.38
C GLU A 37 -14.76 3.47 17.09
N SER A 38 -15.99 3.90 16.72
CA SER A 38 -17.08 2.99 16.40
C SER A 38 -16.78 2.03 15.22
N LYS A 39 -15.89 2.41 14.29
CA LYS A 39 -15.40 1.50 13.24
C LYS A 39 -14.48 0.45 13.83
N CYS A 40 -13.59 0.85 14.74
CA CYS A 40 -12.70 -0.08 15.44
C CYS A 40 -13.49 -1.09 16.28
N GLN A 41 -14.51 -0.62 17.00
CA GLN A 41 -15.40 -1.46 17.83
C GLN A 41 -16.13 -2.51 16.98
N LYS A 42 -16.75 -2.10 15.87
CA LYS A 42 -17.41 -3.03 14.94
C LYS A 42 -16.45 -4.10 14.41
N LEU A 43 -15.26 -3.70 14.01
CA LEU A 43 -14.23 -4.64 13.54
C LEU A 43 -13.80 -5.58 14.67
N ALA A 44 -13.54 -5.07 15.86
CA ALA A 44 -13.17 -5.87 17.02
C ALA A 44 -14.26 -6.89 17.39
N GLU A 45 -15.56 -6.53 17.32
CA GLU A 45 -16.67 -7.47 17.54
C GLU A 45 -16.64 -8.64 16.56
N VAL A 46 -16.42 -8.36 15.27
CA VAL A 46 -16.31 -9.39 14.22
C VAL A 46 -15.11 -10.33 14.51
N LEU A 47 -13.94 -9.76 14.80
CA LEU A 47 -12.71 -10.51 15.06
C LEU A 47 -12.83 -11.36 16.32
N ASN A 48 -13.34 -10.79 17.42
CA ASN A 48 -13.53 -11.47 18.68
C ASN A 48 -14.49 -12.67 18.54
N LYS A 49 -15.59 -12.47 17.79
CA LYS A 49 -16.55 -13.55 17.51
C LYS A 49 -15.95 -14.64 16.62
N LYS A 50 -15.20 -14.26 15.58
CA LYS A 50 -14.66 -15.21 14.59
C LYS A 50 -13.48 -16.01 15.11
N TYR A 51 -12.58 -15.38 15.88
CA TYR A 51 -11.30 -15.99 16.28
C TYR A 51 -11.18 -16.23 17.79
N GLY A 52 -12.15 -15.81 18.62
CA GLY A 52 -12.08 -15.93 20.06
C GLY A 52 -11.01 -15.02 20.70
N THR A 53 -10.59 -13.98 20.01
CA THR A 53 -9.59 -13.00 20.45
C THR A 53 -10.21 -11.95 21.37
N GLN A 54 -9.37 -11.10 21.98
CA GLN A 54 -9.79 -9.94 22.75
C GLN A 54 -9.11 -8.69 22.18
N VAL A 55 -9.61 -8.23 21.03
CA VAL A 55 -9.10 -7.03 20.38
C VAL A 55 -9.57 -5.80 21.16
N ARG A 56 -8.61 -4.97 21.59
CA ARG A 56 -8.86 -3.67 22.22
C ARG A 56 -9.08 -2.60 21.15
N THR A 57 -9.81 -1.56 21.51
CA THR A 57 -10.04 -0.40 20.61
C THR A 57 -9.71 0.90 21.30
N ALA A 58 -9.34 1.90 20.52
CA ALA A 58 -9.14 3.27 21.00
C ALA A 58 -9.50 4.29 19.92
N GLN A 59 -9.83 5.51 20.35
CA GLN A 59 -9.90 6.67 19.48
C GLN A 59 -8.54 7.37 19.46
N VAL A 60 -8.05 7.72 18.29
CA VAL A 60 -6.84 8.52 18.12
C VAL A 60 -6.91 9.34 16.83
N ASP A 61 -6.53 10.59 16.90
CA ASP A 61 -6.24 11.39 15.72
C ASP A 61 -4.76 11.24 15.37
N ALA A 62 -4.49 10.55 14.26
CA ALA A 62 -3.12 10.31 13.82
C ALA A 62 -2.41 11.56 13.24
N ASP A 63 -3.11 12.68 13.10
CA ASP A 63 -2.50 13.98 12.83
C ASP A 63 -1.99 14.67 14.14
N SER A 64 -2.24 14.08 15.33
CA SER A 64 -1.85 14.64 16.63
C SER A 64 -0.77 13.80 17.32
N VAL A 65 0.47 14.29 17.35
CA VAL A 65 1.57 13.64 18.08
C VAL A 65 1.21 13.43 19.55
N ASP A 66 0.61 14.40 20.21
CA ASP A 66 0.27 14.33 21.64
C ASP A 66 -0.72 13.20 21.93
N GLN A 67 -1.77 13.04 21.10
CA GLN A 67 -2.74 11.93 21.26
C GLN A 67 -2.07 10.57 21.02
N LEU A 68 -1.23 10.48 19.99
CA LEU A 68 -0.47 9.27 19.70
C LEU A 68 0.46 8.92 20.87
N VAL A 69 1.24 9.88 21.37
CA VAL A 69 2.14 9.68 22.53
C VAL A 69 1.38 9.21 23.76
N ALA A 70 0.21 9.80 24.04
CA ALA A 70 -0.63 9.35 25.15
C ALA A 70 -1.09 7.89 24.98
N LEU A 71 -1.60 7.53 23.80
CA LEU A 71 -2.04 6.17 23.48
C LEU A 71 -0.88 5.16 23.53
N LEU A 72 0.26 5.49 22.93
CA LEU A 72 1.44 4.62 22.90
C LEU A 72 2.05 4.43 24.30
N SER A 73 2.07 5.46 25.11
CA SER A 73 2.56 5.40 26.50
C SER A 73 1.68 4.52 27.40
N ASP A 74 0.37 4.52 27.16
CA ASP A 74 -0.59 3.67 27.89
C ASP A 74 -0.52 2.21 27.42
N TYR A 75 -0.66 1.99 26.11
CA TYR A 75 -0.73 0.63 25.55
C TYR A 75 0.63 -0.07 25.46
N LYS A 76 1.70 0.69 25.18
CA LYS A 76 3.10 0.20 25.02
C LYS A 76 3.24 -0.93 24.03
N PRO A 77 2.85 -0.73 22.75
CA PRO A 77 3.02 -1.74 21.72
C PRO A 77 4.51 -1.99 21.45
N GLU A 78 4.86 -3.21 21.05
CA GLU A 78 6.19 -3.51 20.50
C GLU A 78 6.32 -2.97 19.07
N LEU A 79 5.21 -2.96 18.34
CA LEU A 79 5.13 -2.45 16.96
C LEU A 79 3.84 -1.65 16.76
N VAL A 80 3.97 -0.50 16.13
CA VAL A 80 2.87 0.27 15.54
C VAL A 80 2.82 -0.09 14.06
N LEU A 81 1.72 -0.70 13.62
CA LEU A 81 1.42 -0.94 12.22
C LEU A 81 0.50 0.17 11.72
N ASN A 82 1.07 1.08 10.96
CA ASN A 82 0.34 2.22 10.39
C ASN A 82 -0.35 1.82 9.09
N LEU A 83 -1.67 1.77 9.13
CA LEU A 83 -2.57 1.53 7.99
C LEU A 83 -3.58 2.69 7.85
N ALA A 84 -3.18 3.88 8.31
CA ALA A 84 -3.86 5.14 8.06
C ALA A 84 -3.49 5.67 6.66
N LEU A 85 -3.79 6.92 6.38
CA LEU A 85 -3.34 7.55 5.14
C LEU A 85 -1.87 7.96 5.23
N PRO A 86 -1.14 8.03 4.11
CA PRO A 86 0.28 8.36 4.08
C PRO A 86 0.61 9.73 4.69
N TYR A 87 -0.36 10.64 4.75
CA TYR A 87 -0.24 11.95 5.38
C TYR A 87 0.14 11.92 6.87
N GLN A 88 -0.12 10.79 7.56
CA GLN A 88 0.11 10.64 9.00
C GLN A 88 1.44 9.96 9.34
N ASP A 89 2.20 9.48 8.36
CA ASP A 89 3.40 8.67 8.60
C ASP A 89 4.42 9.36 9.51
N LEU A 90 4.80 10.60 9.18
CA LEU A 90 5.80 11.33 9.95
C LEU A 90 5.32 11.65 11.39
N THR A 91 4.02 11.93 11.55
CA THR A 91 3.42 12.18 12.86
C THR A 91 3.46 10.94 13.75
N ILE A 92 3.16 9.77 13.17
CA ILE A 92 3.21 8.48 13.87
C ILE A 92 4.65 8.08 14.16
N MET A 93 5.60 8.26 13.20
CA MET A 93 7.03 8.00 13.42
C MET A 93 7.60 8.85 14.55
N GLU A 94 7.20 10.14 14.63
CA GLU A 94 7.59 11.04 15.72
C GLU A 94 7.09 10.53 17.08
N ALA A 95 5.82 10.13 17.16
CA ALA A 95 5.25 9.57 18.39
C ALA A 95 5.93 8.24 18.79
N CYS A 96 6.28 7.41 17.82
CA CYS A 96 7.03 6.16 18.05
C CYS A 96 8.41 6.45 18.68
N LEU A 97 9.15 7.43 18.15
CA LEU A 97 10.43 7.84 18.73
C LEU A 97 10.31 8.35 20.16
N GLN A 98 9.29 9.17 20.46
CA GLN A 98 9.08 9.71 21.80
C GLN A 98 8.70 8.65 22.84
N THR A 99 8.08 7.55 22.39
CA THR A 99 7.57 6.50 23.29
C THR A 99 8.40 5.22 23.29
N GLY A 100 9.42 5.12 22.41
CA GLY A 100 10.25 3.93 22.30
C GLY A 100 9.54 2.76 21.62
N CYS A 101 8.59 3.02 20.68
CA CYS A 101 7.89 2.02 19.89
C CYS A 101 8.52 1.87 18.51
N ASN A 102 8.43 0.66 17.93
CA ASN A 102 8.84 0.42 16.54
C ASN A 102 7.70 0.75 15.59
N TYR A 103 8.03 1.01 14.34
CA TYR A 103 7.12 1.51 13.30
C TYR A 103 7.12 0.62 12.07
N MET A 104 5.97 0.51 11.41
CA MET A 104 5.82 -0.10 10.09
C MET A 104 4.63 0.53 9.37
N ASP A 105 4.76 0.72 8.05
CA ASP A 105 3.69 1.17 7.14
C ASP A 105 3.61 0.33 5.87
N THR A 106 2.72 0.74 4.95
CA THR A 106 2.47 0.07 3.66
C THR A 106 2.66 0.98 2.46
N ALA A 107 3.11 2.22 2.65
CA ALA A 107 3.32 3.21 1.61
C ALA A 107 4.39 4.22 2.07
N ASN A 108 4.70 5.22 1.26
CA ASN A 108 5.55 6.33 1.66
C ASN A 108 4.73 7.53 2.14
N TYR A 109 5.36 8.44 2.86
CA TYR A 109 4.76 9.73 3.23
C TYR A 109 4.41 10.56 1.99
N GLU A 110 3.25 11.21 2.04
CA GLU A 110 2.78 12.15 1.02
C GLU A 110 2.28 13.44 1.68
N PRO A 111 2.74 14.63 1.23
CA PRO A 111 2.15 15.91 1.66
C PRO A 111 0.69 16.05 1.20
N LYS A 112 -0.17 16.67 2.05
CA LYS A 112 -1.60 16.86 1.72
C LYS A 112 -1.84 17.84 0.58
N ASP A 113 -0.96 18.82 0.42
CA ASP A 113 -1.07 19.96 -0.48
C ASP A 113 -0.32 19.76 -1.80
N GLU A 114 0.47 18.71 -1.92
CA GLU A 114 1.25 18.37 -3.10
C GLU A 114 1.19 16.86 -3.36
N ALA A 115 0.96 16.45 -4.61
CA ALA A 115 1.08 15.06 -5.01
C ALA A 115 2.56 14.76 -5.27
N HIS A 116 3.26 14.27 -4.25
CA HIS A 116 4.69 14.02 -4.32
C HIS A 116 5.04 12.77 -3.49
N PHE A 117 5.44 11.70 -4.19
CA PHE A 117 5.74 10.40 -3.60
C PHE A 117 7.24 10.21 -3.52
N GLU A 118 7.81 10.21 -2.31
CA GLU A 118 9.23 9.90 -2.08
C GLU A 118 9.48 9.45 -0.65
N TYR A 119 10.46 8.57 -0.48
CA TYR A 119 10.88 8.08 0.83
C TYR A 119 11.80 9.02 1.60
N SER A 120 12.36 10.06 0.98
CA SER A 120 13.35 10.96 1.59
C SER A 120 12.90 11.53 2.94
N TRP A 121 11.60 11.85 3.08
CA TRP A 121 10.99 12.34 4.30
C TRP A 121 11.11 11.35 5.47
N GLN A 122 10.87 10.08 5.21
CA GLN A 122 10.94 9.02 6.21
C GLN A 122 12.38 8.56 6.45
N TRP A 123 13.22 8.49 5.40
CA TRP A 123 14.64 8.19 5.55
C TRP A 123 15.40 9.21 6.39
N ALA A 124 14.93 10.47 6.43
CA ALA A 124 15.48 11.50 7.30
C ALA A 124 15.40 11.13 8.81
N TYR A 125 14.54 10.20 9.18
CA TYR A 125 14.41 9.68 10.55
C TYR A 125 15.44 8.58 10.89
N ARG A 126 16.21 8.06 9.92
CA ARG A 126 17.10 6.89 10.08
C ARG A 126 18.03 7.01 11.31
N GLU A 127 18.78 8.10 11.41
CA GLU A 127 19.70 8.29 12.56
C GLU A 127 18.97 8.38 13.92
N ARG A 128 17.79 8.93 13.94
CA ARG A 128 17.01 9.06 15.17
C ARG A 128 16.53 7.69 15.66
N PHE A 129 16.00 6.86 14.75
CA PHE A 129 15.61 5.48 15.04
C PHE A 129 16.81 4.62 15.43
N GLU A 130 17.95 4.77 14.73
CA GLU A 130 19.19 4.07 15.06
C GLU A 130 19.67 4.40 16.47
N LYS A 131 19.78 5.69 16.81
CA LYS A 131 20.18 6.15 18.16
C LYS A 131 19.22 5.70 19.26
N ALA A 132 17.94 5.58 18.97
CA ALA A 132 16.92 5.09 19.90
C ALA A 132 16.91 3.55 20.03
N GLY A 133 17.64 2.82 19.18
CA GLY A 133 17.60 1.35 19.13
C GLY A 133 16.29 0.80 18.56
N LEU A 134 15.57 1.60 17.78
CA LEU A 134 14.26 1.28 17.23
C LEU A 134 14.35 0.94 15.74
N THR A 135 13.40 0.14 15.26
CA THR A 135 13.23 -0.23 13.86
C THR A 135 12.02 0.48 13.27
N ALA A 136 12.19 1.08 12.09
CA ALA A 136 11.08 1.45 11.20
C ALA A 136 11.20 0.67 9.89
N ILE A 137 10.10 0.08 9.44
CA ILE A 137 10.00 -0.69 8.20
C ILE A 137 9.00 0.02 7.29
N LEU A 138 9.45 0.40 6.10
CA LEU A 138 8.66 1.20 5.16
C LEU A 138 8.16 0.38 3.98
N GLY A 139 6.96 0.71 3.52
CA GLY A 139 6.39 0.16 2.32
C GLY A 139 6.14 -1.35 2.38
N CYS A 140 5.56 -1.87 3.46
CA CYS A 140 5.27 -3.30 3.63
C CYS A 140 3.83 -3.64 3.20
N GLY A 141 3.46 -3.23 1.99
CA GLY A 141 2.22 -3.58 1.31
C GLY A 141 2.42 -4.63 0.22
N PHE A 142 1.73 -4.48 -0.90
CA PHE A 142 2.02 -5.32 -2.08
C PHE A 142 2.97 -4.57 -3.03
N ASP A 143 2.56 -3.44 -3.51
CA ASP A 143 3.28 -2.43 -4.27
C ASP A 143 3.04 -1.06 -3.58
N PRO A 144 4.04 -0.58 -2.84
CA PRO A 144 5.31 -1.19 -2.46
C PRO A 144 5.17 -2.35 -1.45
N GLY A 145 6.12 -3.27 -1.48
CA GLY A 145 6.24 -4.33 -0.47
C GLY A 145 6.56 -5.70 -1.05
N VAL A 146 5.54 -6.49 -1.45
CA VAL A 146 5.78 -7.82 -2.05
C VAL A 146 6.60 -7.71 -3.33
N THR A 147 6.39 -6.69 -4.16
CA THR A 147 7.17 -6.41 -5.37
C THR A 147 8.65 -6.14 -5.05
N SER A 148 8.91 -5.41 -3.98
CA SER A 148 10.26 -5.19 -3.46
C SER A 148 10.90 -6.49 -2.94
N ILE A 149 10.13 -7.32 -2.22
CA ILE A 149 10.56 -8.64 -1.76
C ILE A 149 10.78 -9.61 -2.93
N PHE A 150 9.94 -9.60 -3.96
CA PHE A 150 10.14 -10.37 -5.19
C PHE A 150 11.45 -9.99 -5.87
N THR A 151 11.76 -8.70 -5.92
CA THR A 151 13.04 -8.21 -6.47
C THR A 151 14.23 -8.65 -5.61
N ALA A 152 14.13 -8.57 -4.28
CA ALA A 152 15.16 -9.05 -3.36
C ALA A 152 15.37 -10.56 -3.46
N TYR A 153 14.28 -11.33 -3.60
CA TYR A 153 14.33 -12.78 -3.79
C TYR A 153 15.01 -13.14 -5.12
N ALA A 154 14.66 -12.44 -6.20
CA ALA A 154 15.30 -12.61 -7.49
C ALA A 154 16.80 -12.29 -7.44
N ALA A 155 17.19 -11.18 -6.81
CA ALA A 155 18.60 -10.82 -6.62
C ALA A 155 19.37 -11.87 -5.83
N LYS A 156 18.77 -12.43 -4.78
CA LYS A 156 19.39 -13.43 -3.93
C LYS A 156 19.59 -14.78 -4.64
N HIS A 157 18.61 -15.24 -5.41
CA HIS A 157 18.57 -16.61 -5.92
C HIS A 157 18.82 -16.75 -7.43
N HIS A 158 18.42 -15.75 -8.22
CA HIS A 158 18.35 -15.88 -9.68
C HIS A 158 19.33 -15.00 -10.45
N PHE A 159 19.81 -13.88 -9.87
CA PHE A 159 20.65 -12.93 -10.57
C PHE A 159 21.89 -12.54 -9.76
N ASP A 160 23.01 -12.33 -10.46
CA ASP A 160 24.17 -11.62 -9.94
C ASP A 160 24.02 -10.10 -10.20
N GLU A 161 23.32 -9.73 -11.28
CA GLU A 161 22.99 -8.37 -11.66
C GLU A 161 21.55 -8.30 -12.20
N ILE A 162 20.66 -7.54 -11.56
CA ILE A 162 19.38 -7.15 -12.12
C ILE A 162 19.61 -5.92 -13.00
N GLN A 163 19.20 -5.97 -14.27
CA GLN A 163 19.42 -4.87 -15.21
C GLN A 163 18.13 -4.18 -15.65
N TYR A 164 17.02 -4.93 -15.76
CA TYR A 164 15.71 -4.42 -16.17
C TYR A 164 14.64 -4.97 -15.23
N LEU A 165 13.84 -4.08 -14.71
CA LEU A 165 12.75 -4.40 -13.79
C LEU A 165 11.47 -3.70 -14.27
N ASP A 166 10.43 -4.47 -14.60
CA ASP A 166 9.08 -3.97 -14.78
C ASP A 166 8.19 -4.56 -13.68
N ILE A 167 7.69 -3.70 -12.82
CA ILE A 167 6.65 -4.03 -11.85
C ILE A 167 5.31 -3.91 -12.58
N VAL A 168 4.45 -4.91 -12.48
CA VAL A 168 3.20 -4.96 -13.20
C VAL A 168 2.05 -5.25 -12.23
N ASP A 169 1.08 -4.35 -12.17
CA ASP A 169 -0.15 -4.47 -11.38
C ASP A 169 -1.37 -4.53 -12.30
N CYS A 170 -2.08 -5.64 -12.22
CA CYS A 170 -3.33 -5.85 -12.94
C CYS A 170 -4.46 -6.14 -11.98
N ASN A 171 -5.48 -5.29 -11.99
CA ASN A 171 -6.77 -5.64 -11.46
C ASN A 171 -7.74 -5.97 -12.62
N ALA A 172 -7.99 -7.25 -12.84
CA ALA A 172 -8.92 -7.75 -13.85
C ALA A 172 -10.33 -8.00 -13.30
N GLY A 173 -10.62 -7.46 -12.12
CA GLY A 173 -11.92 -7.62 -11.48
C GLY A 173 -13.00 -6.68 -12.01
N ASN A 174 -14.24 -6.99 -11.64
CA ASN A 174 -15.41 -6.17 -11.93
C ASN A 174 -16.29 -6.05 -10.68
N HIS A 175 -16.38 -4.85 -10.13
CA HIS A 175 -17.22 -4.51 -8.97
C HIS A 175 -18.63 -4.03 -9.35
N HIS A 176 -19.00 -4.08 -10.65
CA HIS A 176 -20.33 -3.71 -11.19
C HIS A 176 -20.79 -2.28 -10.88
N LYS A 177 -19.88 -1.36 -10.51
CA LYS A 177 -20.19 0.07 -10.37
C LYS A 177 -19.73 0.81 -11.62
N ALA A 178 -20.45 1.88 -11.97
CA ALA A 178 -20.07 2.72 -13.11
C ALA A 178 -18.69 3.36 -12.89
N PHE A 179 -18.42 3.87 -11.68
CA PHE A 179 -17.14 4.38 -11.25
C PHE A 179 -16.95 4.13 -9.75
N ALA A 180 -15.86 3.53 -9.39
CA ALA A 180 -15.40 3.35 -8.02
C ALA A 180 -13.89 3.13 -8.03
N THR A 181 -13.23 3.38 -6.90
CA THR A 181 -11.80 3.12 -6.70
C THR A 181 -11.62 1.93 -5.75
N ASN A 182 -10.55 1.17 -5.92
CA ASN A 182 -10.32 -0.04 -5.13
C ASN A 182 -9.70 0.23 -3.75
N PHE A 183 -9.12 1.42 -3.59
CA PHE A 183 -8.60 1.95 -2.32
C PHE A 183 -9.05 3.40 -2.16
N ASN A 184 -8.46 4.16 -1.25
CA ASN A 184 -8.88 5.53 -0.97
C ASN A 184 -9.02 6.36 -2.26
N PRO A 185 -10.21 6.91 -2.58
CA PRO A 185 -10.44 7.61 -3.84
C PRO A 185 -9.51 8.80 -4.07
N GLU A 186 -9.12 9.50 -3.01
CA GLU A 186 -8.21 10.64 -3.10
C GLU A 186 -6.83 10.19 -3.53
N ILE A 187 -6.26 9.18 -2.87
CA ILE A 187 -4.93 8.64 -3.20
C ILE A 187 -4.94 8.07 -4.62
N ASN A 188 -5.94 7.23 -4.95
CA ASN A 188 -6.05 6.62 -6.28
C ASN A 188 -6.12 7.67 -7.40
N ILE A 189 -6.97 8.70 -7.26
CA ILE A 189 -7.10 9.74 -8.30
C ILE A 189 -5.81 10.57 -8.40
N ARG A 190 -5.18 10.92 -7.28
CA ARG A 190 -3.91 11.66 -7.28
C ARG A 190 -2.80 10.89 -8.00
N GLU A 191 -2.65 9.62 -7.68
CA GLU A 191 -1.67 8.72 -8.28
C GLU A 191 -1.81 8.64 -9.80
N ILE A 192 -3.02 8.42 -10.31
CA ILE A 192 -3.27 8.23 -11.75
C ILE A 192 -3.16 9.55 -12.54
N THR A 193 -3.46 10.68 -11.90
CA THR A 193 -3.50 11.99 -12.56
C THR A 193 -2.19 12.75 -12.51
N GLN A 194 -1.20 12.25 -11.76
CA GLN A 194 0.14 12.82 -11.75
C GLN A 194 0.96 12.36 -12.96
N LYS A 195 2.08 13.03 -13.20
CA LYS A 195 3.04 12.64 -14.22
C LYS A 195 3.61 11.27 -13.96
N GLY A 196 3.81 10.49 -15.01
CA GLY A 196 4.55 9.25 -14.94
C GLY A 196 6.03 9.51 -14.69
N LEU A 197 6.68 8.59 -13.96
CA LEU A 197 8.11 8.67 -13.69
C LEU A 197 8.71 7.27 -13.69
N TYR A 198 9.81 7.07 -14.40
CA TYR A 198 10.53 5.82 -14.40
C TYR A 198 12.04 6.03 -14.42
N TRP A 199 12.79 5.02 -14.02
CA TRP A 199 14.24 5.05 -14.01
C TRP A 199 14.82 4.51 -15.32
N GLU A 200 15.79 5.22 -15.91
CA GLU A 200 16.54 4.75 -17.06
C GLU A 200 17.98 5.32 -17.09
N ASN A 201 18.95 4.40 -17.11
CA ASN A 201 20.40 4.70 -17.26
C ASN A 201 20.90 5.80 -16.31
N GLY A 202 20.53 5.73 -15.04
CA GLY A 202 21.00 6.65 -14.00
C GLY A 202 20.17 7.93 -13.85
N ASN A 203 19.03 8.04 -14.53
CA ASN A 203 18.16 9.21 -14.48
C ASN A 203 16.69 8.83 -14.33
N TYR A 204 15.93 9.67 -13.65
CA TYR A 204 14.49 9.63 -13.71
C TYR A 204 13.99 10.31 -14.97
N ILE A 205 13.09 9.66 -15.70
CA ILE A 205 12.46 10.14 -16.92
C ILE A 205 11.00 10.43 -16.61
N GLU A 206 10.59 11.69 -16.76
CA GLU A 206 9.22 12.15 -16.55
C GLU A 206 8.41 12.04 -17.86
N THR A 207 7.13 11.66 -17.75
CA THR A 207 6.18 11.59 -18.86
C THR A 207 4.89 12.32 -18.48
N GLU A 208 4.06 12.65 -19.48
CA GLU A 208 2.70 13.10 -19.17
C GLU A 208 1.88 11.95 -18.54
N PRO A 209 0.83 12.27 -17.76
CA PRO A 209 -0.01 11.26 -17.14
C PRO A 209 -0.52 10.23 -18.15
N MET A 210 -0.25 8.94 -17.89
CA MET A 210 -0.71 7.82 -18.71
C MET A 210 -0.30 7.86 -20.20
N GLU A 211 0.70 8.66 -20.58
CA GLU A 211 1.17 8.83 -21.96
C GLU A 211 1.74 7.53 -22.54
N ILE A 212 2.52 6.81 -21.74
CA ILE A 212 3.12 5.54 -22.16
C ILE A 212 2.22 4.39 -21.72
N HIS A 213 1.71 3.65 -22.69
CA HIS A 213 0.90 2.46 -22.42
C HIS A 213 1.12 1.38 -23.48
N LYS A 214 0.90 0.13 -23.10
CA LYS A 214 1.00 -1.05 -23.99
C LYS A 214 0.20 -2.22 -23.42
N PRO A 215 -0.25 -3.16 -24.27
CA PRO A 215 -0.78 -4.41 -23.76
C PRO A 215 0.33 -5.26 -23.13
N LEU A 216 0.06 -5.78 -21.93
CA LEU A 216 0.90 -6.77 -21.27
C LEU A 216 0.07 -8.01 -20.96
N THR A 217 0.68 -9.20 -21.08
CA THR A 217 0.00 -10.47 -20.83
C THR A 217 0.17 -10.92 -19.39
N TYR A 218 -0.93 -11.08 -18.67
CA TYR A 218 -0.94 -11.52 -17.27
C TYR A 218 -1.34 -13.00 -17.18
N PRO A 219 -0.59 -13.84 -16.43
CA PRO A 219 -0.90 -15.26 -16.29
C PRO A 219 -2.29 -15.50 -15.68
N GLY A 220 -3.07 -16.36 -16.29
CA GLY A 220 -4.46 -16.64 -15.88
C GLY A 220 -5.50 -15.63 -16.36
N ILE A 221 -5.10 -14.42 -16.74
CA ILE A 221 -5.97 -13.30 -17.11
C ILE A 221 -5.93 -13.00 -18.61
N GLY A 222 -4.74 -13.05 -19.21
CA GLY A 222 -4.51 -12.67 -20.62
C GLY A 222 -4.06 -11.22 -20.79
N PRO A 223 -4.12 -10.68 -22.03
CA PRO A 223 -3.63 -9.33 -22.33
C PRO A 223 -4.54 -8.25 -21.74
N LYS A 224 -3.90 -7.23 -21.12
CA LYS A 224 -4.55 -6.02 -20.59
C LYS A 224 -3.74 -4.80 -20.95
N GLU A 225 -4.41 -3.72 -21.31
CA GLU A 225 -3.76 -2.42 -21.50
C GLU A 225 -3.20 -1.95 -20.18
N SER A 226 -1.89 -1.71 -20.16
CA SER A 226 -1.13 -1.33 -18.97
C SER A 226 -0.47 0.03 -19.20
N TYR A 227 -0.60 0.91 -18.23
CA TYR A 227 -0.17 2.30 -18.27
C TYR A 227 1.02 2.49 -17.34
N LEU A 228 2.06 3.19 -17.83
CA LEU A 228 3.22 3.55 -17.04
C LEU A 228 2.84 4.67 -16.07
N LEU A 229 3.08 4.42 -14.78
CA LEU A 229 2.87 5.38 -13.71
C LEU A 229 4.18 5.63 -12.94
N HIS A 230 4.17 6.65 -12.10
CA HIS A 230 5.15 6.76 -11.01
C HIS A 230 4.70 5.88 -9.85
N HIS A 231 5.64 5.15 -9.26
CA HIS A 231 5.39 4.40 -8.03
C HIS A 231 6.65 4.38 -7.15
N GLU A 232 6.46 4.51 -5.84
CA GLU A 232 7.52 4.85 -4.90
C GLU A 232 8.60 3.79 -4.72
N GLU A 233 8.29 2.49 -4.88
CA GLU A 233 9.30 1.45 -4.69
C GLU A 233 10.44 1.51 -5.72
N ILE A 234 10.23 2.15 -6.87
CA ILE A 234 11.31 2.35 -7.84
C ILE A 234 12.43 3.15 -7.21
N GLU A 235 12.12 4.15 -6.35
CA GLU A 235 13.14 4.96 -5.68
C GLU A 235 14.06 4.11 -4.80
N SER A 236 13.49 3.28 -3.94
CA SER A 236 14.29 2.45 -3.04
C SER A 236 15.01 1.30 -3.77
N LEU A 237 14.36 0.70 -4.77
CA LEU A 237 14.92 -0.42 -5.53
C LEU A 237 16.13 -0.02 -6.35
N VAL A 238 16.14 1.15 -7.01
CA VAL A 238 17.31 1.57 -7.81
C VAL A 238 18.49 1.98 -6.93
N ILE A 239 18.23 2.40 -5.68
CA ILE A 239 19.27 2.68 -4.69
C ILE A 239 19.87 1.37 -4.17
N ASN A 240 19.03 0.38 -3.83
CA ASN A 240 19.47 -0.89 -3.26
C ASN A 240 20.05 -1.85 -4.31
N TYR A 241 19.65 -1.73 -5.57
CA TYR A 241 20.12 -2.53 -6.70
C TYR A 241 20.70 -1.64 -7.82
N PRO A 242 21.92 -1.08 -7.64
CA PRO A 242 22.50 -0.09 -8.55
C PRO A 242 22.87 -0.63 -9.95
N THR A 243 22.75 -1.93 -10.19
CA THR A 243 22.90 -2.55 -11.51
C THR A 243 21.67 -2.36 -12.41
N ILE A 244 20.54 -1.88 -11.85
CA ILE A 244 19.32 -1.62 -12.59
C ILE A 244 19.53 -0.45 -13.57
N LYS A 245 19.44 -0.77 -14.85
CA LYS A 245 19.51 0.18 -15.96
C LYS A 245 18.16 0.83 -16.26
N ARG A 246 17.07 0.07 -16.08
CA ARG A 246 15.70 0.57 -16.24
C ARG A 246 14.77 -0.10 -15.23
N ALA A 247 13.96 0.72 -14.55
CA ALA A 247 12.87 0.28 -13.69
C ALA A 247 11.58 1.05 -14.02
N ARG A 248 10.46 0.33 -14.17
CA ARG A 248 9.16 0.89 -14.55
C ARG A 248 8.06 0.23 -13.73
N PHE A 249 6.99 1.00 -13.47
CA PHE A 249 5.77 0.51 -12.87
C PHE A 249 4.61 0.63 -13.88
N TRP A 250 3.80 -0.42 -13.98
CA TRP A 250 2.69 -0.53 -14.91
C TRP A 250 1.43 -0.94 -14.18
N MET A 251 0.35 -0.18 -14.36
CA MET A 251 -0.96 -0.50 -13.79
C MET A 251 -2.04 -0.57 -14.87
N THR A 252 -3.04 -1.44 -14.65
CA THR A 252 -4.14 -1.61 -15.59
C THR A 252 -5.39 -0.84 -15.16
N PHE A 253 -6.11 -0.30 -16.14
CA PHE A 253 -7.40 0.37 -15.91
C PHE A 253 -8.43 -0.07 -16.95
N GLY A 254 -9.68 -0.24 -16.50
CA GLY A 254 -10.80 -0.50 -17.40
C GLY A 254 -11.15 0.76 -18.22
N GLN A 255 -11.50 0.58 -19.50
CA GLN A 255 -11.85 1.71 -20.39
C GLN A 255 -13.01 2.57 -19.82
N GLN A 256 -13.97 1.95 -19.14
CA GLN A 256 -15.06 2.67 -18.50
C GLN A 256 -14.56 3.60 -17.38
N TYR A 257 -13.64 3.08 -16.54
CA TYR A 257 -13.02 3.87 -15.48
C TYR A 257 -12.30 5.09 -16.05
N LEU A 258 -11.48 4.91 -17.07
CA LEU A 258 -10.73 5.99 -17.72
C LEU A 258 -11.65 7.05 -18.32
N THR A 259 -12.76 6.63 -18.94
CA THR A 259 -13.74 7.57 -19.51
C THR A 259 -14.38 8.44 -18.43
N TYR A 260 -14.74 7.88 -17.27
CA TYR A 260 -15.29 8.68 -16.17
C TYR A 260 -14.23 9.55 -15.50
N LEU A 261 -13.00 9.04 -15.36
CA LEU A 261 -11.89 9.83 -14.82
C LEU A 261 -11.60 11.06 -15.67
N ASP A 262 -11.59 10.90 -16.99
CA ASP A 262 -11.42 12.02 -17.93
C ASP A 262 -12.51 13.11 -17.74
N VAL A 263 -13.76 12.69 -17.59
CA VAL A 263 -14.85 13.63 -17.27
C VAL A 263 -14.62 14.34 -15.94
N ILE A 264 -14.25 13.60 -14.89
CA ILE A 264 -13.97 14.13 -13.55
C ILE A 264 -12.85 15.17 -13.58
N GLN A 265 -11.77 14.91 -14.36
CA GLN A 265 -10.67 15.85 -14.54
C GLN A 265 -11.11 17.10 -15.31
N ASN A 266 -11.79 16.93 -16.45
CA ASN A 266 -12.22 18.00 -17.31
C ASN A 266 -13.19 18.98 -16.64
N ILE A 267 -14.04 18.51 -15.73
CA ILE A 267 -14.93 19.37 -14.94
C ILE A 267 -14.28 19.91 -13.65
N GLY A 268 -13.01 19.59 -13.40
CA GLY A 268 -12.24 20.09 -12.25
C GLY A 268 -12.56 19.42 -10.92
N MET A 269 -13.22 18.24 -10.90
CA MET A 269 -13.55 17.52 -9.68
C MET A 269 -12.36 16.77 -9.05
N SER A 270 -11.24 16.63 -9.77
CA SER A 270 -9.97 16.10 -9.25
C SER A 270 -9.05 17.15 -8.60
N ARG A 271 -9.46 18.43 -8.56
CA ARG A 271 -8.67 19.51 -7.96
C ARG A 271 -8.51 19.34 -6.46
N ILE A 272 -7.30 19.65 -5.96
CA ILE A 272 -6.93 19.59 -4.54
C ILE A 272 -6.92 20.95 -3.86
N ASP A 273 -7.06 22.05 -4.64
CA ASP A 273 -7.15 23.44 -4.15
C ASP A 273 -8.60 23.81 -3.80
N GLU A 274 -8.77 24.82 -2.94
CA GLU A 274 -10.09 25.32 -2.57
C GLU A 274 -10.78 26.04 -3.73
N VAL A 275 -12.05 25.74 -3.92
CA VAL A 275 -12.96 26.42 -4.84
C VAL A 275 -14.09 27.09 -4.05
N GLU A 276 -14.39 28.34 -4.39
CA GLU A 276 -15.49 29.10 -3.79
C GLU A 276 -16.74 29.06 -4.70
N TYR A 277 -17.90 28.89 -4.10
CA TYR A 277 -19.19 29.07 -4.79
C TYR A 277 -20.23 29.73 -3.88
N LYS A 278 -21.26 30.33 -4.49
CA LYS A 278 -22.39 30.92 -3.78
C LYS A 278 -23.45 29.85 -3.56
N ALA A 279 -23.76 29.57 -2.30
CA ALA A 279 -24.81 28.65 -1.89
C ALA A 279 -25.98 29.42 -1.23
N PRO A 280 -27.23 29.01 -1.43
CA PRO A 280 -28.36 29.54 -0.65
C PRO A 280 -28.13 29.23 0.84
N LYS A 281 -28.37 30.23 1.70
CA LYS A 281 -28.41 30.01 3.14
C LYS A 281 -29.56 29.09 3.53
N ALA A 282 -29.32 28.24 4.53
CA ALA A 282 -30.32 27.28 5.03
C ALA A 282 -31.63 27.96 5.54
N ASP A 283 -31.50 29.18 6.01
CA ASP A 283 -32.66 30.00 6.51
C ASP A 283 -33.39 30.76 5.40
N GLY A 284 -32.97 30.66 4.14
CA GLY A 284 -33.57 31.36 2.99
C GLY A 284 -33.30 32.87 2.93
N THR A 285 -32.38 33.40 3.76
CA THR A 285 -32.12 34.86 3.86
C THR A 285 -31.09 35.38 2.87
N GLY A 286 -30.79 34.66 1.79
CA GLY A 286 -29.83 35.07 0.75
C GLY A 286 -28.77 33.99 0.49
N GLU A 287 -27.61 34.40 0.05
CA GLU A 287 -26.49 33.53 -0.30
C GLU A 287 -25.34 33.63 0.70
N GLU A 288 -24.58 32.58 0.83
CA GLU A 288 -23.29 32.54 1.54
C GLU A 288 -22.19 32.01 0.62
N THR A 289 -20.95 32.39 0.90
CA THR A 289 -19.79 31.84 0.19
C THR A 289 -19.36 30.55 0.89
N VAL A 290 -19.38 29.45 0.14
CA VAL A 290 -18.91 28.15 0.61
C VAL A 290 -17.58 27.83 -0.09
N LYS A 291 -16.64 27.31 0.67
CA LYS A 291 -15.35 26.83 0.18
C LYS A 291 -15.32 25.31 0.25
N ILE A 292 -14.93 24.67 -0.82
CA ILE A 292 -14.74 23.21 -0.88
C ILE A 292 -13.45 22.88 -1.62
N VAL A 293 -12.85 21.76 -1.27
CA VAL A 293 -11.85 21.08 -2.11
C VAL A 293 -12.61 20.06 -2.94
N PRO A 294 -12.66 20.19 -4.30
CA PRO A 294 -13.47 19.32 -5.14
C PRO A 294 -13.21 17.83 -4.94
N LEU A 295 -11.92 17.43 -4.87
CA LEU A 295 -11.54 16.03 -4.65
C LEU A 295 -12.04 15.47 -3.30
N GLN A 296 -12.05 16.29 -2.23
CA GLN A 296 -12.60 15.86 -0.93
C GLN A 296 -14.10 15.67 -0.99
N PHE A 297 -14.81 16.53 -1.75
CA PHE A 297 -16.26 16.36 -1.98
C PHE A 297 -16.54 15.11 -2.84
N LEU A 298 -15.78 14.91 -3.92
CA LEU A 298 -15.89 13.71 -4.76
C LEU A 298 -15.69 12.43 -3.93
N LYS A 299 -14.66 12.39 -3.10
CA LYS A 299 -14.38 11.27 -2.18
C LYS A 299 -15.57 10.96 -1.25
N ALA A 300 -16.29 12.01 -0.78
CA ALA A 300 -17.41 11.83 0.13
C ALA A 300 -18.65 11.22 -0.54
N VAL A 301 -18.80 11.35 -1.86
CA VAL A 301 -19.96 10.84 -2.62
C VAL A 301 -19.66 9.54 -3.39
N LEU A 302 -18.39 9.19 -3.59
CA LEU A 302 -18.01 7.94 -4.25
C LEU A 302 -18.34 6.72 -3.38
N PRO A 303 -18.58 5.54 -4.01
CA PRO A 303 -18.68 4.28 -3.28
C PRO A 303 -17.46 4.05 -2.40
N ASN A 304 -17.69 3.60 -1.16
CA ASN A 304 -16.59 3.26 -0.27
C ASN A 304 -15.91 1.97 -0.77
N PRO A 305 -14.58 1.95 -0.97
CA PRO A 305 -13.84 0.76 -1.40
C PRO A 305 -14.07 -0.48 -0.53
N GLN A 306 -14.36 -0.29 0.78
CA GLN A 306 -14.67 -1.39 1.69
C GLN A 306 -15.97 -2.13 1.35
N ASP A 307 -16.92 -1.46 0.68
CA ASP A 307 -18.24 -2.01 0.37
C ASP A 307 -18.30 -2.68 -1.02
N LEU A 308 -17.17 -2.76 -1.73
CA LEU A 308 -17.12 -3.35 -3.07
C LEU A 308 -17.04 -4.87 -3.07
N GLY A 309 -16.60 -5.50 -1.99
CA GLY A 309 -16.19 -6.91 -1.97
C GLY A 309 -17.31 -7.93 -2.24
N GLU A 310 -18.56 -7.67 -1.81
CA GLU A 310 -19.66 -8.63 -1.85
C GLU A 310 -19.98 -9.16 -3.26
N ASN A 311 -19.86 -8.30 -4.28
CA ASN A 311 -20.15 -8.64 -5.67
C ASN A 311 -18.98 -8.26 -6.58
N TYR A 312 -17.78 -8.64 -6.20
CA TYR A 312 -16.57 -8.32 -6.94
C TYR A 312 -16.02 -9.59 -7.60
N ASP A 313 -16.24 -9.72 -8.90
CA ASP A 313 -15.77 -10.85 -9.69
C ASP A 313 -14.33 -10.65 -10.15
N GLY A 314 -13.64 -11.75 -10.48
CA GLY A 314 -12.29 -11.73 -11.05
C GLY A 314 -11.18 -11.71 -10.02
N GLU A 315 -10.00 -11.29 -10.46
CA GLU A 315 -8.78 -11.39 -9.68
C GLU A 315 -7.79 -10.27 -9.98
N THR A 316 -6.86 -10.03 -9.07
CA THR A 316 -5.65 -9.23 -9.33
C THR A 316 -4.52 -10.15 -9.78
N SER A 317 -3.55 -9.61 -10.54
CA SER A 317 -2.28 -10.25 -10.85
C SER A 317 -1.17 -9.23 -10.74
N ILE A 318 -0.32 -9.35 -9.72
CA ILE A 318 0.72 -8.37 -9.44
C ILE A 318 2.07 -9.09 -9.35
N GLY A 319 3.11 -8.51 -9.96
CA GLY A 319 4.42 -9.15 -9.96
C GLY A 319 5.55 -8.34 -10.57
N CYS A 320 6.71 -8.98 -10.66
CA CYS A 320 7.94 -8.39 -11.18
C CYS A 320 8.45 -9.18 -12.38
N ARG A 321 8.64 -8.51 -13.50
CA ARG A 321 9.31 -8.99 -14.70
C ARG A 321 10.73 -8.50 -14.67
N ILE A 322 11.69 -9.43 -14.61
CA ILE A 322 13.09 -9.12 -14.36
C ILE A 322 13.96 -9.73 -15.47
N ARG A 323 14.89 -8.93 -15.98
CA ARG A 323 15.96 -9.40 -16.85
C ARG A 323 17.30 -8.94 -16.29
N GLY A 324 18.26 -9.85 -16.31
CA GLY A 324 19.56 -9.59 -15.73
C GLY A 324 20.60 -10.67 -16.07
N LEU A 325 21.70 -10.66 -15.37
CA LEU A 325 22.81 -11.60 -15.59
C LEU A 325 22.93 -12.58 -14.42
N LYS A 326 23.19 -13.85 -14.74
CA LYS A 326 23.64 -14.88 -13.82
C LYS A 326 24.85 -15.58 -14.42
N LYS A 327 26.00 -15.52 -13.75
CA LYS A 327 27.29 -16.05 -14.25
C LYS A 327 27.68 -15.53 -15.63
N GLY A 328 27.28 -14.29 -15.94
CA GLY A 328 27.56 -13.63 -17.22
C GLY A 328 26.58 -13.98 -18.36
N GLU A 329 25.60 -14.85 -18.14
CA GLU A 329 24.56 -15.19 -19.10
C GLU A 329 23.29 -14.40 -18.79
N GLU A 330 22.56 -13.97 -19.83
CA GLU A 330 21.30 -13.24 -19.69
C GLU A 330 20.17 -14.22 -19.40
N HIS A 331 19.36 -13.89 -18.38
CA HIS A 331 18.16 -14.62 -17.98
C HIS A 331 16.98 -13.68 -17.81
N THR A 332 15.78 -14.24 -17.97
CA THR A 332 14.53 -13.58 -17.63
C THR A 332 13.80 -14.34 -16.53
N TYR A 333 13.11 -13.61 -15.67
CA TYR A 333 12.38 -14.15 -14.53
C TYR A 333 11.11 -13.34 -14.30
N TYR A 334 9.98 -14.01 -14.16
CA TYR A 334 8.73 -13.39 -13.79
C TYR A 334 8.19 -14.06 -12.53
N VAL A 335 8.09 -13.31 -11.46
CA VAL A 335 7.48 -13.72 -10.19
C VAL A 335 6.21 -12.92 -9.97
N TYR A 336 5.10 -13.58 -9.64
CA TYR A 336 3.79 -12.95 -9.53
C TYR A 336 2.88 -13.68 -8.55
N ASN A 337 1.82 -12.99 -8.12
CA ASN A 337 0.70 -13.52 -7.36
C ASN A 337 -0.61 -13.20 -8.07
N ASN A 338 -1.54 -14.14 -8.08
CA ASN A 338 -2.94 -13.91 -8.43
C ASN A 338 -3.80 -14.01 -7.17
N CYS A 339 -4.73 -13.05 -6.98
CA CYS A 339 -5.60 -13.00 -5.82
C CYS A 339 -7.07 -12.82 -6.25
N SER A 340 -7.90 -13.81 -5.97
CA SER A 340 -9.34 -13.76 -6.22
C SER A 340 -10.05 -12.78 -5.28
N HIS A 341 -10.84 -11.85 -5.83
CA HIS A 341 -11.66 -10.93 -5.04
C HIS A 341 -12.67 -11.66 -4.15
N GLN A 342 -13.31 -12.72 -4.67
CA GLN A 342 -14.29 -13.50 -3.92
C GLN A 342 -13.66 -14.29 -2.79
N ALA A 343 -12.51 -14.96 -3.03
CA ALA A 343 -11.81 -15.70 -1.98
C ALA A 343 -11.35 -14.77 -0.85
N ALA A 344 -10.84 -13.59 -1.19
CA ALA A 344 -10.47 -12.56 -0.23
C ALA A 344 -11.68 -12.08 0.60
N TYR A 345 -12.81 -11.88 -0.05
CA TYR A 345 -14.05 -11.47 0.61
C TYR A 345 -14.62 -12.55 1.54
N GLU A 346 -14.64 -13.81 1.13
CA GLU A 346 -15.09 -14.92 1.96
C GLU A 346 -14.25 -15.05 3.23
N GLU A 347 -12.95 -14.80 3.14
CA GLU A 347 -12.07 -14.88 4.30
C GLU A 347 -12.17 -13.68 5.23
N THR A 348 -12.18 -12.46 4.69
CA THR A 348 -11.98 -11.24 5.49
C THR A 348 -13.11 -10.21 5.37
N GLY A 349 -14.07 -10.41 4.48
CA GLY A 349 -15.10 -9.44 4.15
C GLY A 349 -14.59 -8.26 3.31
N MET A 350 -13.35 -8.35 2.79
CA MET A 350 -12.73 -7.31 1.98
C MET A 350 -12.34 -7.84 0.60
N GLN A 351 -12.33 -6.97 -0.40
CA GLN A 351 -11.95 -7.31 -1.78
C GLN A 351 -10.43 -7.51 -1.93
N GLY A 352 -10.01 -8.09 -3.08
CA GLY A 352 -8.64 -8.53 -3.34
C GLY A 352 -7.56 -7.46 -3.20
N VAL A 353 -7.79 -6.20 -3.59
CA VAL A 353 -6.79 -5.13 -3.47
C VAL A 353 -6.50 -4.80 -2.00
N SER A 354 -7.53 -4.78 -1.14
CA SER A 354 -7.31 -4.64 0.31
C SER A 354 -6.61 -5.88 0.90
N TYR A 355 -6.89 -7.06 0.34
CA TYR A 355 -6.30 -8.32 0.79
C TYR A 355 -4.82 -8.42 0.41
N THR A 356 -4.46 -8.08 -0.83
CA THR A 356 -3.07 -8.09 -1.30
C THR A 356 -2.17 -7.14 -0.50
N THR A 357 -2.69 -6.02 0.01
CA THR A 357 -1.94 -5.09 0.85
C THR A 357 -1.94 -5.50 2.33
N GLY A 358 -3.09 -5.96 2.86
CA GLY A 358 -3.22 -6.24 4.30
C GLY A 358 -2.52 -7.52 4.75
N VAL A 359 -2.43 -8.55 3.90
CA VAL A 359 -1.71 -9.79 4.21
C VAL A 359 -0.21 -9.55 4.36
N PRO A 360 0.50 -8.90 3.42
CA PRO A 360 1.91 -8.58 3.56
C PRO A 360 2.22 -7.68 4.76
N ALA A 361 1.37 -6.70 5.05
CA ALA A 361 1.51 -5.86 6.24
C ALA A 361 1.56 -6.71 7.53
N MET A 362 0.69 -7.71 7.65
CA MET A 362 0.73 -8.64 8.78
C MET A 362 1.97 -9.53 8.73
N ILE A 363 2.39 -10.02 7.55
CA ILE A 363 3.61 -10.85 7.43
C ILE A 363 4.85 -10.05 7.84
N GLY A 364 5.00 -8.80 7.41
CA GLY A 364 6.10 -7.94 7.85
C GLY A 364 6.10 -7.72 9.36
N ALA A 365 4.91 -7.46 9.94
CA ALA A 365 4.77 -7.39 11.39
C ALA A 365 5.15 -8.71 12.08
N MET A 366 4.82 -9.86 11.49
CA MET A 366 5.24 -11.18 11.97
C MET A 366 6.76 -11.35 11.89
N MET A 367 7.41 -10.92 10.80
CA MET A 367 8.87 -10.96 10.66
C MET A 367 9.54 -10.12 11.76
N PHE A 368 9.00 -8.92 12.01
CA PHE A 368 9.47 -8.07 13.09
C PHE A 368 9.30 -8.73 14.46
N MET A 369 8.10 -9.22 14.79
CA MET A 369 7.80 -9.85 16.09
C MET A 369 8.64 -11.09 16.37
N LYS A 370 9.00 -11.84 15.33
CA LYS A 370 9.91 -13.00 15.42
C LYS A 370 11.39 -12.58 15.50
N GLY A 371 11.71 -11.29 15.43
CA GLY A 371 13.08 -10.78 15.47
C GLY A 371 13.88 -10.97 14.16
N ILE A 372 13.23 -11.44 13.09
CA ILE A 372 13.86 -11.68 11.77
C ILE A 372 14.17 -10.33 11.09
N TRP A 373 13.22 -9.39 11.16
CA TRP A 373 13.33 -8.05 10.57
C TRP A 373 13.52 -6.98 11.65
N LYS A 374 14.37 -7.22 12.64
CA LYS A 374 14.59 -6.30 13.74
C LYS A 374 16.03 -5.81 13.75
N LYS A 375 16.25 -4.58 13.29
CA LYS A 375 17.55 -3.88 13.34
C LYS A 375 17.31 -2.37 13.51
N PRO A 376 18.13 -1.64 14.31
CA PRO A 376 17.94 -0.21 14.51
C PRO A 376 18.09 0.60 13.22
N GLY A 377 17.18 1.53 12.97
CA GLY A 377 17.18 2.42 11.80
C GLY A 377 15.84 2.43 11.06
N VAL A 378 15.84 2.96 9.84
CA VAL A 378 14.70 3.03 8.93
C VAL A 378 15.07 2.29 7.65
N PHE A 379 14.25 1.35 7.21
CA PHE A 379 14.56 0.43 6.13
C PHE A 379 13.33 0.18 5.24
N ASN A 380 13.55 0.06 3.95
CA ASN A 380 12.58 -0.53 3.05
C ASN A 380 12.65 -2.06 3.15
N VAL A 381 11.59 -2.76 2.74
CA VAL A 381 11.47 -4.21 2.97
C VAL A 381 12.52 -5.04 2.23
N GLU A 382 13.00 -4.60 1.07
CA GLU A 382 14.04 -5.27 0.28
C GLU A 382 15.42 -5.23 0.92
N GLU A 383 15.61 -4.45 1.98
CA GLU A 383 16.86 -4.43 2.77
C GLU A 383 16.94 -5.57 3.80
N PHE A 384 15.93 -6.44 3.85
CA PHE A 384 15.86 -7.63 4.72
C PHE A 384 15.96 -8.92 3.91
N ASP A 385 16.15 -10.05 4.63
CA ASP A 385 16.11 -11.38 3.99
C ASP A 385 14.69 -11.68 3.48
N PRO A 386 14.50 -11.91 2.16
CA PRO A 386 13.19 -12.16 1.57
C PRO A 386 12.63 -13.56 1.87
N ASP A 387 13.48 -14.58 2.08
CA ASP A 387 13.05 -15.98 2.10
C ASP A 387 11.97 -16.29 3.15
N PRO A 388 12.10 -15.84 4.42
CA PRO A 388 11.07 -16.10 5.42
C PRO A 388 9.74 -15.44 5.09
N PHE A 389 9.77 -14.28 4.44
CA PHE A 389 8.58 -13.56 4.01
C PHE A 389 7.89 -14.28 2.84
N MET A 390 8.66 -14.70 1.83
CA MET A 390 8.17 -15.48 0.69
C MET A 390 7.51 -16.80 1.12
N GLU A 391 8.06 -17.48 2.12
CA GLU A 391 7.44 -18.67 2.73
C GLU A 391 6.08 -18.33 3.35
N GLN A 392 5.98 -17.21 4.05
CA GLN A 392 4.74 -16.79 4.70
C GLN A 392 3.67 -16.35 3.69
N LEU A 393 4.00 -15.74 2.56
CA LEU A 393 3.04 -15.42 1.52
C LEU A 393 2.21 -16.65 1.13
N ASN A 394 2.87 -17.78 0.88
CA ASN A 394 2.20 -19.04 0.56
C ASN A 394 1.29 -19.54 1.70
N LYS A 395 1.71 -19.38 2.96
CA LYS A 395 0.96 -19.85 4.13
C LYS A 395 -0.23 -18.95 4.49
N GLN A 396 -0.12 -17.67 4.19
CA GLN A 396 -1.08 -16.66 4.62
C GLN A 396 -2.12 -16.29 3.56
N GLY A 397 -2.14 -17.00 2.42
CA GLY A 397 -3.20 -16.87 1.41
C GLY A 397 -2.84 -16.03 0.18
N LEU A 398 -1.56 -15.70 0.00
CA LEU A 398 -1.04 -15.07 -1.22
C LEU A 398 0.05 -15.95 -1.86
N PRO A 399 -0.30 -17.12 -2.41
CA PRO A 399 0.67 -17.98 -3.08
C PRO A 399 1.27 -17.25 -4.28
N TRP A 400 2.58 -17.34 -4.42
CA TRP A 400 3.30 -16.77 -5.54
C TRP A 400 3.73 -17.87 -6.53
N HIS A 401 3.93 -17.45 -7.76
CA HIS A 401 4.33 -18.29 -8.89
C HIS A 401 5.52 -17.67 -9.59
N GLU A 402 6.28 -18.50 -10.32
CA GLU A 402 7.45 -18.06 -11.07
C GLU A 402 7.52 -18.68 -12.46
N LEU A 403 8.06 -17.90 -13.41
CA LEU A 403 8.35 -18.33 -14.77
C LEU A 403 9.80 -17.94 -15.09
N HIS A 404 10.53 -18.86 -15.70
CA HIS A 404 11.94 -18.67 -16.04
C HIS A 404 12.14 -18.69 -17.56
N ASP A 405 13.06 -17.86 -18.02
CA ASP A 405 13.52 -17.80 -19.41
C ASP A 405 12.37 -17.66 -20.42
N VAL A 406 11.37 -16.84 -20.07
CA VAL A 406 10.21 -16.51 -20.91
C VAL A 406 10.36 -15.12 -21.53
N ASP A 407 9.65 -14.89 -22.65
CA ASP A 407 9.52 -13.54 -23.21
C ASP A 407 8.68 -12.68 -22.25
N LEU A 408 9.27 -11.58 -21.78
CA LEU A 408 8.66 -10.71 -20.78
C LEU A 408 7.96 -9.47 -21.39
N GLU A 409 8.00 -9.31 -22.70
CA GLU A 409 7.43 -8.11 -23.37
C GLU A 409 8.03 -6.79 -22.80
N LEU A 410 9.32 -6.78 -22.39
CA LEU A 410 10.03 -5.69 -21.72
C LEU A 410 10.34 -4.49 -22.64
#